data_ce9fe4447e75c8a00771d6f388228b4e
#
_entry.id   ce9fe4447e75c8a00771d6f388228b4e
#
_cell.length_a   1.000
_cell.length_b   1.000
_cell.length_c   1.000
_cell.angle_alpha   90.00
_cell.angle_beta   90.00
_cell.angle_gamma   90.00
#
_symmetry.space_group_name_H-M   'P 1'
#
loop_
_entity.id
_entity.type
_entity.pdbx_description
1 polymer ?
#
loop_
_entity_poly.entity_id
_entity_poly.type
_entity_poly.pdbx_seq_one_letter_code
_entity_poly.pdbx_strand_id
1 'polypeptide(L)'
;MNRFSEALRDFEATNSGPVREREILRVAGVLPNCKFVDVRKQVLLWARKRTPSQLPQDAWNGGPVEVLSGGRSVHIETLETSSGNLWAFRNDDPDKNVPGRVWTTEVTVGGEDNQDLMLSLRQMVSSSEGELHIEPHVPGPILQIAEKLNFISGGEAVSKSPKYVRNENDLAKLLDLMERPQRALPVIIASGDERSDDPEKPYIDIYSIARACCGLAHCFVLPADFTYGLSNAFGKVRSVFHGGVRIYLPGFSGQSRPLDHRLFVGDSLKDIAGRELCESSLRQLSARISLSKTRLGREIVTFSSVRSAASRKAVPEPVSPMGVDGEEVAAIRTQLDAMEDELTEAKAWEEQLTNLHDEMEERALAAEGQASSAAFRIQQLQSLLEAKGTDPDEDVELPTSWSEIGDWIDIRLAGRLVLVPSARRSLKKAKFEDVSAVAKSLLWLAADCRRRRISGGGSVGEEPIMEGVRNASCGGDTFDFEHQGQKMKADWHVKNGGNTHDPKRCLRIYYGWDPNSTQIVVASLPAHVKTGAS
;
A
#
# COMPACT_ATOMS: atom_id res chain seq x y z
N MET A 1 24.82 14.86 36.93
CA MET A 1 24.45 14.85 35.49
C MET A 1 24.15 13.46 34.91
N ASN A 2 24.60 12.34 35.52
CA ASN A 2 24.43 11.00 34.96
C ASN A 2 23.06 10.31 35.16
N ARG A 3 22.35 10.56 36.26
CA ARG A 3 21.07 9.87 36.56
C ARG A 3 19.92 10.27 35.66
N PHE A 4 19.90 11.52 35.18
CA PHE A 4 18.83 11.97 34.26
C PHE A 4 19.04 11.39 32.85
N SER A 5 20.28 11.24 32.41
CA SER A 5 20.62 10.62 31.12
C SER A 5 20.38 9.10 31.13
N GLU A 6 20.55 8.42 32.27
CA GLU A 6 20.19 7.02 32.43
C GLU A 6 18.67 6.83 32.45
N ALA A 7 17.95 7.66 33.21
CA ALA A 7 16.50 7.62 33.25
C ALA A 7 15.84 7.96 31.88
N LEU A 8 16.44 8.84 31.08
CA LEU A 8 16.02 9.11 29.70
C LEU A 8 16.25 7.91 28.79
N ARG A 9 17.40 7.25 28.90
CA ARG A 9 17.70 6.02 28.13
C ARG A 9 16.77 4.87 28.52
N ASP A 10 16.49 4.70 29.81
CA ASP A 10 15.54 3.68 30.29
C ASP A 10 14.10 4.00 29.88
N PHE A 11 13.72 5.28 29.82
CA PHE A 11 12.41 5.72 29.34
C PHE A 11 12.28 5.54 27.81
N GLU A 12 13.33 5.84 27.04
CA GLU A 12 13.40 5.59 25.60
C GLU A 12 13.40 4.09 25.29
N ALA A 13 14.10 3.26 26.09
CA ALA A 13 14.10 1.81 25.96
C ALA A 13 12.76 1.15 26.33
N THR A 14 12.03 1.72 27.30
CA THR A 14 10.70 1.23 27.72
C THR A 14 9.57 1.71 26.83
N ASN A 15 9.74 2.80 26.09
CA ASN A 15 8.77 3.31 25.13
C ASN A 15 9.01 2.87 23.66
N SER A 16 10.09 2.18 23.37
CA SER A 16 10.26 1.54 22.07
C SER A 16 9.31 0.33 22.01
N GLY A 17 8.17 0.50 21.35
CA GLY A 17 7.28 -0.60 21.00
C GLY A 17 8.05 -1.70 20.25
N PRO A 18 7.53 -2.93 20.18
CA PRO A 18 8.21 -4.01 19.48
C PRO A 18 8.52 -3.58 18.05
N VAL A 19 9.79 -3.71 17.65
CA VAL A 19 10.22 -3.44 16.26
C VAL A 19 9.39 -4.31 15.34
N ARG A 20 8.60 -3.71 14.48
CA ARG A 20 7.76 -4.41 13.51
C ARG A 20 8.45 -4.39 12.16
N GLU A 21 8.75 -5.57 11.63
CA GLU A 21 9.21 -5.75 10.26
C GLU A 21 8.00 -5.92 9.35
N ARG A 22 7.97 -5.17 8.24
CA ARG A 22 6.92 -5.23 7.23
C ARG A 22 7.54 -5.35 5.86
N GLU A 23 7.09 -6.33 5.08
CA GLU A 23 7.43 -6.43 3.67
C GLU A 23 6.60 -5.42 2.86
N ILE A 24 7.28 -4.68 1.98
CA ILE A 24 6.70 -3.57 1.21
C ILE A 24 6.43 -3.99 -0.24
N LEU A 25 7.34 -4.75 -0.84
CA LEU A 25 7.21 -5.24 -2.20
C LEU A 25 8.09 -6.47 -2.45
N ARG A 26 7.70 -7.24 -3.46
CA ARG A 26 8.45 -8.36 -4.02
C ARG A 26 8.59 -8.22 -5.52
N VAL A 27 9.75 -8.59 -6.04
CA VAL A 27 9.97 -8.74 -7.49
C VAL A 27 10.56 -10.12 -7.71
N ALA A 28 9.99 -10.87 -8.64
CA ALA A 28 10.52 -12.18 -9.02
C ALA A 28 10.43 -12.38 -10.55
N GLY A 29 11.35 -13.16 -11.07
CA GLY A 29 11.38 -13.49 -12.49
C GLY A 29 12.61 -14.27 -12.88
N VAL A 30 12.82 -14.40 -14.17
CA VAL A 30 13.86 -15.22 -14.80
C VAL A 30 14.80 -14.33 -15.58
N LEU A 31 16.08 -14.67 -15.55
CA LEU A 31 17.14 -14.09 -16.37
C LEU A 31 17.64 -15.18 -17.33
N PRO A 32 17.09 -15.24 -18.56
CA PRO A 32 17.45 -16.30 -19.51
C PRO A 32 18.91 -16.23 -19.93
N ASN A 33 19.56 -17.39 -19.96
CA ASN A 33 20.94 -17.54 -20.41
C ASN A 33 21.91 -16.52 -19.77
N CYS A 34 21.81 -16.35 -18.46
CA CYS A 34 22.55 -15.35 -17.70
C CYS A 34 23.65 -16.00 -16.82
N LYS A 35 24.64 -15.20 -16.41
CA LYS A 35 25.68 -15.62 -15.46
C LYS A 35 25.49 -14.93 -14.12
N PHE A 36 25.78 -15.64 -13.03
CA PHE A 36 25.78 -15.07 -11.67
C PHE A 36 26.62 -13.79 -11.57
N VAL A 37 27.79 -13.78 -12.23
CA VAL A 37 28.69 -12.62 -12.19
C VAL A 37 28.04 -11.36 -12.75
N ASP A 38 27.19 -11.48 -13.77
CA ASP A 38 26.51 -10.32 -14.37
C ASP A 38 25.45 -9.74 -13.46
N VAL A 39 24.65 -10.61 -12.82
CA VAL A 39 23.63 -10.19 -11.84
C VAL A 39 24.29 -9.59 -10.62
N ARG A 40 25.25 -10.29 -10.01
CA ARG A 40 26.02 -9.86 -8.85
C ARG A 40 26.64 -8.48 -9.08
N LYS A 41 27.24 -8.26 -10.25
CA LYS A 41 27.82 -6.97 -10.63
C LYS A 41 26.80 -5.83 -10.55
N GLN A 42 25.56 -6.02 -11.03
CA GLN A 42 24.53 -4.97 -10.97
C GLN A 42 24.12 -4.66 -9.52
N VAL A 43 23.94 -5.69 -8.70
CA VAL A 43 23.58 -5.53 -7.28
C VAL A 43 24.70 -4.84 -6.50
N LEU A 44 25.96 -5.27 -6.67
CA LEU A 44 27.11 -4.71 -5.96
C LEU A 44 27.45 -3.29 -6.41
N LEU A 45 27.26 -2.93 -7.68
CA LEU A 45 27.42 -1.54 -8.15
C LEU A 45 26.41 -0.60 -7.47
N TRP A 46 25.20 -1.06 -7.20
CA TRP A 46 24.22 -0.32 -6.43
C TRP A 46 24.60 -0.24 -4.95
N ALA A 47 24.97 -1.36 -4.32
CA ALA A 47 25.35 -1.44 -2.93
C ALA A 47 26.55 -0.54 -2.60
N ARG A 48 27.56 -0.51 -3.47
CA ARG A 48 28.78 0.33 -3.33
C ARG A 48 28.45 1.82 -3.15
N LYS A 49 27.35 2.32 -3.77
CA LYS A 49 26.94 3.73 -3.63
C LYS A 49 26.29 4.03 -2.28
N ARG A 50 25.93 3.01 -1.51
CA ARG A 50 25.22 3.12 -0.24
C ARG A 50 26.07 2.71 0.96
N THR A 51 27.13 1.95 0.74
CA THR A 51 28.05 1.50 1.78
C THR A 51 29.16 2.53 1.97
N PRO A 52 29.41 3.05 3.18
CA PRO A 52 30.47 4.04 3.43
C PRO A 52 31.88 3.47 3.22
N SER A 53 32.06 2.16 3.38
CA SER A 53 33.32 1.45 3.15
C SER A 53 33.32 0.75 1.79
N GLN A 54 34.52 0.47 1.27
CA GLN A 54 34.66 -0.35 0.07
C GLN A 54 34.21 -1.79 0.35
N LEU A 55 33.44 -2.37 -0.56
CA LEU A 55 33.08 -3.78 -0.51
C LEU A 55 34.34 -4.63 -0.71
N PRO A 56 34.59 -5.66 0.12
CA PRO A 56 35.71 -6.57 -0.03
C PRO A 56 35.74 -7.24 -1.42
N GLN A 57 36.95 -7.64 -1.86
CA GLN A 57 37.11 -8.33 -3.15
C GLN A 57 36.31 -9.64 -3.21
N ASP A 58 36.15 -10.32 -2.08
CA ASP A 58 35.38 -11.56 -1.97
C ASP A 58 33.92 -11.37 -2.37
N ALA A 59 33.32 -10.21 -2.07
CA ALA A 59 31.98 -9.88 -2.55
C ALA A 59 31.89 -9.95 -4.08
N TRP A 60 32.88 -9.41 -4.78
CA TRP A 60 32.94 -9.41 -6.25
C TRP A 60 33.24 -10.79 -6.83
N ASN A 61 34.00 -11.61 -6.10
CA ASN A 61 34.29 -12.98 -6.49
C ASN A 61 33.14 -13.95 -6.19
N GLY A 62 32.14 -13.53 -5.40
CA GLY A 62 30.97 -14.34 -5.05
C GLY A 62 31.11 -15.10 -3.75
N GLY A 63 32.13 -14.80 -2.95
CA GLY A 63 32.26 -15.37 -1.60
C GLY A 63 31.32 -14.73 -0.58
N PRO A 64 31.14 -15.39 0.57
CA PRO A 64 30.36 -14.84 1.68
C PRO A 64 31.06 -13.61 2.28
N VAL A 65 30.29 -12.59 2.63
CA VAL A 65 30.80 -11.31 3.14
C VAL A 65 29.85 -10.73 4.16
N GLU A 66 30.42 -10.17 5.22
CA GLU A 66 29.69 -9.35 6.18
C GLU A 66 30.42 -8.02 6.37
N VAL A 67 29.74 -6.91 6.11
CA VAL A 67 30.28 -5.55 6.26
C VAL A 67 29.31 -4.73 7.10
N LEU A 68 29.80 -4.17 8.19
CA LEU A 68 29.08 -3.24 9.06
C LEU A 68 29.80 -1.90 9.03
N SER A 69 29.11 -0.82 8.69
CA SER A 69 29.69 0.52 8.66
C SER A 69 28.62 1.60 8.80
N GLY A 70 28.75 2.48 9.81
CA GLY A 70 27.89 3.63 9.98
C GLY A 70 26.40 3.31 10.16
N GLY A 71 26.07 2.22 10.85
CA GLY A 71 24.70 1.75 11.06
C GLY A 71 24.10 1.01 9.85
N ARG A 72 24.87 0.82 8.79
CA ARG A 72 24.50 0.06 7.59
C ARG A 72 25.17 -1.29 7.60
N SER A 73 24.47 -2.29 7.07
CA SER A 73 25.06 -3.62 6.91
C SER A 73 24.89 -4.15 5.48
N VAL A 74 25.89 -4.92 5.05
CA VAL A 74 25.81 -5.71 3.82
C VAL A 74 26.21 -7.13 4.16
N HIS A 75 25.35 -8.07 3.85
CA HIS A 75 25.59 -9.50 4.04
C HIS A 75 25.44 -10.21 2.69
N ILE A 76 26.36 -11.11 2.41
CA ILE A 76 26.36 -11.97 1.22
C ILE A 76 26.55 -13.40 1.67
N GLU A 77 25.71 -14.29 1.18
CA GLU A 77 25.80 -15.73 1.40
C GLU A 77 25.81 -16.45 0.05
N THR A 78 26.50 -17.59 0.02
CA THR A 78 26.56 -18.44 -1.15
C THR A 78 26.39 -19.89 -0.74
N LEU A 79 25.57 -20.62 -1.47
CA LEU A 79 25.31 -22.03 -1.21
C LEU A 79 25.36 -22.80 -2.53
N GLU A 80 26.23 -23.79 -2.59
CA GLU A 80 26.25 -24.77 -3.67
C GLU A 80 25.38 -25.96 -3.32
N THR A 81 24.47 -26.33 -4.19
CA THR A 81 23.59 -27.50 -4.02
C THR A 81 23.73 -28.44 -5.20
N SER A 82 23.21 -29.66 -5.08
CA SER A 82 23.16 -30.63 -6.18
C SER A 82 22.24 -30.19 -7.34
N SER A 83 21.35 -29.23 -7.09
CA SER A 83 20.39 -28.69 -8.07
C SER A 83 20.75 -27.29 -8.57
N GLY A 84 21.95 -26.81 -8.31
CA GLY A 84 22.43 -25.49 -8.72
C GLY A 84 23.00 -24.67 -7.57
N ASN A 85 23.42 -23.47 -7.90
CA ASN A 85 24.01 -22.52 -6.95
C ASN A 85 22.98 -21.49 -6.51
N LEU A 86 23.13 -21.02 -5.26
CA LEU A 86 22.35 -19.92 -4.71
C LEU A 86 23.31 -18.81 -4.26
N TRP A 87 23.00 -17.59 -4.62
CA TRP A 87 23.67 -16.38 -4.14
C TRP A 87 22.62 -15.47 -3.51
N ALA A 88 22.85 -15.06 -2.28
CA ALA A 88 21.95 -14.20 -1.53
C ALA A 88 22.66 -12.95 -1.03
N PHE A 89 22.01 -11.82 -1.17
CA PHE A 89 22.49 -10.50 -0.77
C PHE A 89 21.44 -9.83 0.12
N ARG A 90 21.90 -9.23 1.22
CA ARG A 90 21.07 -8.40 2.10
C ARG A 90 21.80 -7.09 2.40
N ASN A 91 21.04 -5.98 2.31
CA ASN A 91 21.51 -4.66 2.72
C ASN A 91 20.49 -4.01 3.66
N ASP A 92 20.94 -3.61 4.84
CA ASP A 92 20.15 -2.82 5.78
C ASP A 92 20.65 -1.38 5.76
N ASP A 93 19.75 -0.43 5.47
CA ASP A 93 20.05 1.00 5.29
C ASP A 93 19.11 1.82 6.18
N PRO A 94 19.62 2.51 7.22
CA PRO A 94 18.81 3.40 8.06
C PRO A 94 18.12 4.48 7.22
N ASP A 95 16.84 4.74 7.51
CA ASP A 95 16.09 5.81 6.85
C ASP A 95 16.69 7.18 7.24
N LYS A 96 16.87 8.03 6.24
CA LYS A 96 17.47 9.36 6.45
C LYS A 96 16.50 10.35 7.10
N ASN A 97 15.20 10.13 6.91
CA ASN A 97 14.16 11.08 7.29
C ASN A 97 13.40 10.64 8.56
N VAL A 98 13.41 9.34 8.87
CA VAL A 98 12.66 8.78 9.99
C VAL A 98 13.62 8.01 10.91
N PRO A 99 13.93 8.57 12.10
CA PRO A 99 14.79 7.91 13.07
C PRO A 99 14.23 6.54 13.49
N GLY A 100 15.09 5.53 13.64
CA GLY A 100 14.68 4.20 14.06
C GLY A 100 14.02 3.34 12.96
N ARG A 101 13.85 3.87 11.74
CA ARG A 101 13.41 3.11 10.58
C ARG A 101 14.60 2.55 9.82
N VAL A 102 14.55 1.29 9.44
CA VAL A 102 15.57 0.63 8.62
C VAL A 102 14.93 0.00 7.39
N TRP A 103 15.50 0.29 6.22
CA TRP A 103 15.16 -0.33 4.96
C TRP A 103 16.03 -1.54 4.71
N THR A 104 15.42 -2.70 4.53
CA THR A 104 16.10 -3.93 4.17
C THR A 104 15.82 -4.29 2.72
N THR A 105 16.87 -4.50 1.93
CA THR A 105 16.78 -5.00 0.57
C THR A 105 17.47 -6.35 0.49
N GLU A 106 16.71 -7.39 0.16
CA GLU A 106 17.24 -8.73 -0.11
C GLU A 106 17.17 -9.04 -1.60
N VAL A 107 18.22 -9.65 -2.13
CA VAL A 107 18.25 -10.18 -3.51
C VAL A 107 18.76 -11.60 -3.45
N THR A 108 18.04 -12.54 -4.03
CA THR A 108 18.48 -13.93 -4.16
C THR A 108 18.47 -14.33 -5.63
N VAL A 109 19.47 -15.07 -6.02
CA VAL A 109 19.66 -15.61 -7.37
C VAL A 109 19.96 -17.10 -7.26
N GLY A 110 19.24 -17.92 -8.03
CA GLY A 110 19.44 -19.36 -8.05
C GLY A 110 19.49 -19.93 -9.46
N GLY A 111 20.23 -21.02 -9.65
CA GLY A 111 20.35 -21.71 -10.93
C GLY A 111 21.78 -22.10 -11.26
N GLU A 112 22.10 -22.20 -12.56
CA GLU A 112 23.43 -22.50 -13.08
C GLU A 112 23.86 -21.45 -14.13
N ASP A 113 25.14 -21.15 -14.20
CA ASP A 113 25.68 -20.22 -15.19
C ASP A 113 25.35 -20.65 -16.63
N ASN A 114 24.99 -19.68 -17.46
CA ASN A 114 24.55 -19.85 -18.85
C ASN A 114 23.25 -20.63 -19.01
N GLN A 115 22.47 -20.77 -17.93
CA GLN A 115 21.10 -21.24 -17.94
C GLN A 115 20.15 -20.13 -17.49
N ASP A 116 18.91 -20.46 -17.27
CA ASP A 116 17.90 -19.55 -16.74
C ASP A 116 18.13 -19.37 -15.25
N LEU A 117 18.56 -18.17 -14.85
CA LEU A 117 18.70 -17.83 -13.42
C LEU A 117 17.37 -17.29 -12.89
N MET A 118 16.90 -17.88 -11.79
CA MET A 118 15.79 -17.36 -11.01
C MET A 118 16.27 -16.19 -10.15
N LEU A 119 15.59 -15.07 -10.23
CA LEU A 119 15.89 -13.88 -9.40
C LEU A 119 14.67 -13.51 -8.58
N SER A 120 14.90 -13.28 -7.29
CA SER A 120 13.91 -12.64 -6.43
C SER A 120 14.51 -11.47 -5.66
N LEU A 121 13.70 -10.45 -5.43
CA LEU A 121 14.03 -9.31 -4.59
C LEU A 121 12.88 -9.04 -3.62
N ARG A 122 13.23 -8.81 -2.36
CA ARG A 122 12.29 -8.36 -1.31
C ARG A 122 12.75 -7.03 -0.77
N GLN A 123 11.81 -6.13 -0.53
CA GLN A 123 12.07 -4.91 0.24
C GLN A 123 11.19 -4.89 1.48
N MET A 124 11.83 -4.70 2.61
CA MET A 124 11.20 -4.68 3.92
C MET A 124 11.56 -3.38 4.63
N VAL A 125 10.73 -3.03 5.60
CA VAL A 125 10.98 -1.91 6.52
C VAL A 125 10.76 -2.41 7.93
N SER A 126 11.71 -2.11 8.80
CA SER A 126 11.56 -2.28 10.24
C SER A 126 11.48 -0.92 10.92
N SER A 127 10.56 -0.78 11.88
CA SER A 127 10.39 0.45 12.65
C SER A 127 9.75 0.16 14.00
N SER A 128 10.10 0.98 14.98
CA SER A 128 9.45 1.02 16.30
C SER A 128 8.15 1.84 16.30
N GLU A 129 7.88 2.62 15.26
CA GLU A 129 6.65 3.41 15.13
C GLU A 129 5.46 2.56 14.70
N GLY A 130 4.27 2.80 15.27
CA GLY A 130 3.11 1.90 15.18
C GLY A 130 2.45 1.78 13.81
N GLU A 131 2.15 2.86 13.13
CA GLU A 131 1.56 2.86 11.78
C GLU A 131 2.46 3.62 10.81
N LEU A 132 2.94 2.90 9.81
CA LEU A 132 3.82 3.45 8.80
C LEU A 132 3.06 3.60 7.49
N HIS A 133 2.78 4.84 7.11
CA HIS A 133 2.52 5.14 5.71
C HIS A 133 3.86 5.12 4.98
N ILE A 134 4.10 4.07 4.21
CA ILE A 134 5.31 3.90 3.42
C ILE A 134 4.94 4.00 1.94
N GLU A 135 5.53 4.97 1.27
CA GLU A 135 5.46 5.06 -0.19
C GLU A 135 6.40 4.00 -0.79
N PRO A 136 5.88 2.98 -1.51
CA PRO A 136 6.73 1.94 -2.07
C PRO A 136 7.59 2.47 -3.21
N HIS A 137 8.87 2.12 -3.18
CA HIS A 137 9.83 2.46 -4.21
C HIS A 137 10.65 1.22 -4.58
N VAL A 138 10.69 0.90 -5.84
CA VAL A 138 11.49 -0.22 -6.32
C VAL A 138 12.98 0.05 -6.09
N PRO A 139 13.71 -0.86 -5.43
CA PRO A 139 15.14 -0.72 -5.20
C PRO A 139 15.96 -0.65 -6.48
N GLY A 140 17.04 0.13 -6.45
CA GLY A 140 17.91 0.34 -7.59
C GLY A 140 18.48 -0.90 -8.29
N PRO A 141 18.73 -2.04 -7.62
CA PRO A 141 19.17 -3.25 -8.30
C PRO A 141 18.24 -3.69 -9.44
N ILE A 142 16.93 -3.67 -9.21
CA ILE A 142 15.96 -4.06 -10.23
C ILE A 142 16.01 -3.15 -11.46
N LEU A 143 16.15 -1.83 -11.24
CA LEU A 143 16.29 -0.88 -12.34
C LEU A 143 17.53 -1.16 -13.19
N GLN A 144 18.65 -1.53 -12.55
CA GLN A 144 19.88 -1.86 -13.24
C GLN A 144 19.80 -3.20 -13.97
N ILE A 145 19.20 -4.21 -13.33
CA ILE A 145 18.98 -5.54 -13.90
C ILE A 145 18.06 -5.44 -15.12
N ALA A 146 16.92 -4.76 -15.00
CA ALA A 146 15.98 -4.57 -16.11
C ALA A 146 16.57 -3.78 -17.28
N GLU A 147 17.57 -2.91 -17.03
CA GLU A 147 18.24 -2.14 -18.09
C GLU A 147 19.38 -2.91 -18.77
N LYS A 148 20.13 -3.73 -18.02
CA LYS A 148 21.37 -4.34 -18.49
C LYS A 148 21.25 -5.81 -18.82
N LEU A 149 20.23 -6.48 -18.28
CA LEU A 149 20.01 -7.91 -18.43
C LEU A 149 18.59 -8.15 -18.95
N ASN A 150 18.38 -9.30 -19.60
CA ASN A 150 17.05 -9.67 -20.11
C ASN A 150 16.21 -10.25 -18.96
N PHE A 151 15.60 -9.38 -18.14
CA PHE A 151 14.78 -9.79 -17.01
C PHE A 151 13.33 -9.98 -17.43
N ILE A 152 12.79 -11.19 -17.21
CA ILE A 152 11.44 -11.61 -17.61
C ILE A 152 10.62 -11.95 -16.37
N SER A 153 9.40 -11.43 -16.28
CA SER A 153 8.42 -11.79 -15.25
C SER A 153 7.08 -12.13 -15.90
N GLY A 154 6.52 -13.30 -15.55
CA GLY A 154 5.26 -13.76 -16.14
C GLY A 154 5.28 -13.87 -17.67
N GLY A 155 6.42 -14.23 -18.25
CA GLY A 155 6.60 -14.39 -19.69
C GLY A 155 6.73 -13.09 -20.48
N GLU A 156 6.93 -11.93 -19.81
CA GLU A 156 7.09 -10.63 -20.46
C GLU A 156 8.32 -9.90 -19.92
N ALA A 157 9.07 -9.21 -20.81
CA ALA A 157 10.25 -8.47 -20.40
C ALA A 157 9.89 -7.28 -19.50
N VAL A 158 10.59 -7.19 -18.37
CA VAL A 158 10.48 -6.08 -17.42
C VAL A 158 11.19 -4.86 -17.97
N SER A 159 10.56 -3.71 -17.88
CA SER A 159 11.11 -2.44 -18.37
C SER A 159 10.92 -1.33 -17.35
N LYS A 160 11.93 -0.46 -17.24
CA LYS A 160 11.85 0.80 -16.48
C LYS A 160 11.20 1.95 -17.28
N SER A 161 10.85 1.70 -18.55
CA SER A 161 10.24 2.68 -19.45
C SER A 161 8.91 2.15 -19.96
N PRO A 162 7.93 3.02 -20.23
CA PRO A 162 6.67 2.59 -20.79
C PRO A 162 6.84 2.11 -22.22
N LYS A 163 5.98 1.17 -22.64
CA LYS A 163 5.85 0.72 -24.02
C LYS A 163 4.78 1.56 -24.72
N TYR A 164 5.05 1.97 -25.94
CA TYR A 164 4.10 2.75 -26.76
C TYR A 164 3.39 1.85 -27.76
N VAL A 165 2.07 1.97 -27.84
CA VAL A 165 1.26 1.38 -28.91
C VAL A 165 1.31 2.32 -30.11
N ARG A 166 2.02 1.94 -31.16
CA ARG A 166 2.25 2.78 -32.34
C ARG A 166 1.53 2.30 -33.60
N ASN A 167 1.04 1.09 -33.56
CA ASN A 167 0.39 0.42 -34.69
C ASN A 167 -0.51 -0.72 -34.19
N GLU A 168 -1.31 -1.29 -35.10
CA GLU A 168 -2.22 -2.40 -34.79
C GLU A 168 -1.50 -3.67 -34.25
N ASN A 169 -0.27 -3.93 -34.67
CA ASN A 169 0.48 -5.07 -34.16
C ASN A 169 0.90 -4.86 -32.68
N ASP A 170 1.25 -3.63 -32.31
CA ASP A 170 1.54 -3.31 -30.90
C ASP A 170 0.28 -3.39 -30.05
N LEU A 171 -0.87 -2.95 -30.60
CA LEU A 171 -2.17 -3.12 -29.95
C LEU A 171 -2.51 -4.60 -29.74
N ALA A 172 -2.35 -5.42 -30.77
CA ALA A 172 -2.61 -6.87 -30.68
C ALA A 172 -1.74 -7.53 -29.60
N LYS A 173 -0.45 -7.17 -29.50
CA LYS A 173 0.45 -7.67 -28.45
C LYS A 173 0.01 -7.21 -27.04
N LEU A 174 -0.49 -5.97 -26.91
CA LEU A 174 -1.03 -5.47 -25.64
C LEU A 174 -2.27 -6.27 -25.23
N LEU A 175 -3.21 -6.50 -26.16
CA LEU A 175 -4.43 -7.27 -25.90
C LEU A 175 -4.09 -8.71 -25.48
N ASP A 176 -3.17 -9.38 -26.19
CA ASP A 176 -2.68 -10.71 -25.83
C ASP A 176 -2.06 -10.73 -24.44
N LEU A 177 -1.19 -9.74 -24.13
CA LEU A 177 -0.59 -9.62 -22.80
C LEU A 177 -1.65 -9.45 -21.72
N MET A 178 -2.69 -8.65 -21.95
CA MET A 178 -3.74 -8.38 -20.97
C MET A 178 -4.53 -9.64 -20.59
N GLU A 179 -4.83 -10.51 -21.54
CA GLU A 179 -5.58 -11.76 -21.32
C GLU A 179 -4.69 -12.98 -21.01
N ARG A 180 -3.37 -12.84 -21.03
CA ARG A 180 -2.43 -13.95 -20.82
C ARG A 180 -2.62 -14.54 -19.40
N PRO A 181 -2.97 -15.85 -19.27
CA PRO A 181 -3.25 -16.46 -17.96
C PRO A 181 -2.04 -16.47 -17.01
N GLN A 182 -0.82 -16.60 -17.57
CA GLN A 182 0.42 -16.63 -16.78
C GLN A 182 0.95 -15.25 -16.42
N ARG A 183 0.27 -14.17 -16.82
CA ARG A 183 0.68 -12.82 -16.48
C ARG A 183 0.69 -12.62 -14.97
N ALA A 184 1.88 -12.39 -14.43
CA ALA A 184 2.09 -12.17 -13.00
C ALA A 184 1.90 -10.71 -12.58
N LEU A 185 2.26 -9.75 -13.48
CA LEU A 185 2.26 -8.33 -13.18
C LEU A 185 1.00 -7.64 -13.72
N PRO A 186 0.46 -6.62 -13.03
CA PRO A 186 -0.58 -5.76 -13.58
C PRO A 186 -0.09 -4.99 -14.81
N VAL A 187 -1.04 -4.58 -15.65
CA VAL A 187 -0.80 -3.69 -16.80
C VAL A 187 -1.41 -2.34 -16.49
N ILE A 188 -0.60 -1.29 -16.51
CA ILE A 188 -1.02 0.11 -16.39
C ILE A 188 -1.07 0.70 -17.79
N ILE A 189 -2.24 1.21 -18.19
CA ILE A 189 -2.42 1.89 -19.48
C ILE A 189 -2.77 3.34 -19.20
N ALA A 190 -1.95 4.25 -19.70
CA ALA A 190 -2.23 5.68 -19.74
C ALA A 190 -2.64 6.07 -21.17
N SER A 191 -3.87 6.55 -21.35
CA SER A 191 -4.36 6.95 -22.68
C SER A 191 -4.03 8.40 -23.00
N GLY A 192 -3.88 8.70 -24.30
CA GLY A 192 -3.94 10.06 -24.80
C GLY A 192 -5.38 10.63 -24.72
N ASP A 193 -5.50 11.94 -24.98
CA ASP A 193 -6.79 12.62 -25.04
C ASP A 193 -6.92 13.35 -26.40
N GLU A 194 -7.87 12.92 -27.22
CA GLU A 194 -8.16 13.52 -28.52
C GLU A 194 -8.59 15.00 -28.45
N ARG A 195 -8.96 15.45 -27.24
CA ARG A 195 -9.36 16.84 -26.96
C ARG A 195 -8.21 17.74 -26.53
N SER A 196 -7.01 17.16 -26.35
CA SER A 196 -5.80 17.89 -25.97
C SER A 196 -4.98 18.34 -27.19
N ASP A 197 -4.08 19.28 -27.00
CA ASP A 197 -3.15 19.76 -28.04
C ASP A 197 -2.17 18.64 -28.49
N ASP A 198 -1.96 17.62 -27.66
CA ASP A 198 -1.11 16.47 -27.94
C ASP A 198 -1.86 15.17 -27.61
N PRO A 199 -2.61 14.59 -28.59
CA PRO A 199 -3.42 13.40 -28.38
C PRO A 199 -2.64 12.12 -28.03
N GLU A 200 -1.34 12.12 -28.23
CA GLU A 200 -0.48 10.98 -27.91
C GLU A 200 0.04 11.02 -26.47
N LYS A 201 -0.02 12.20 -25.81
CA LYS A 201 0.60 12.40 -24.52
C LYS A 201 -0.42 12.22 -23.36
N PRO A 202 -0.15 11.28 -22.42
CA PRO A 202 -0.92 11.16 -21.19
C PRO A 202 -0.78 12.39 -20.26
N TYR A 203 -1.76 12.62 -19.39
CA TYR A 203 -1.70 13.69 -18.39
C TYR A 203 -0.74 13.41 -17.22
N ILE A 204 -0.40 12.12 -16.96
CA ILE A 204 0.55 11.72 -15.92
C ILE A 204 1.97 11.55 -16.46
N ASP A 205 2.97 11.63 -15.60
CA ASP A 205 4.34 11.22 -15.93
C ASP A 205 4.46 9.69 -15.89
N ILE A 206 4.05 9.05 -16.99
CA ILE A 206 4.09 7.59 -17.13
C ILE A 206 5.54 7.04 -17.11
N TYR A 207 6.54 7.84 -17.42
CA TYR A 207 7.95 7.43 -17.29
C TYR A 207 8.36 7.31 -15.82
N SER A 208 7.95 8.26 -14.99
CA SER A 208 8.14 8.19 -13.54
C SER A 208 7.47 6.95 -12.96
N ILE A 209 6.22 6.67 -13.37
CA ILE A 209 5.46 5.50 -12.95
C ILE A 209 6.13 4.20 -13.41
N ALA A 210 6.52 4.08 -14.67
CA ALA A 210 7.19 2.89 -15.19
C ALA A 210 8.49 2.60 -14.45
N ARG A 211 9.23 3.64 -14.09
CA ARG A 211 10.45 3.52 -13.30
C ARG A 211 10.15 3.09 -11.85
N ALA A 212 9.16 3.71 -11.21
CA ALA A 212 8.77 3.42 -9.83
C ALA A 212 8.12 2.02 -9.68
N CYS A 213 7.46 1.51 -10.73
CA CYS A 213 6.82 0.20 -10.76
C CYS A 213 7.61 -0.84 -11.57
N CYS A 214 8.90 -0.62 -11.83
CA CYS A 214 9.74 -1.56 -12.58
C CYS A 214 9.80 -2.93 -11.88
N GLY A 215 9.35 -3.99 -12.55
CA GLY A 215 9.20 -5.33 -11.97
C GLY A 215 7.94 -5.53 -11.12
N LEU A 216 7.11 -4.48 -10.96
CA LEU A 216 5.83 -4.54 -10.26
C LEU A 216 4.64 -4.37 -11.21
N ALA A 217 4.82 -3.71 -12.36
CA ALA A 217 3.80 -3.52 -13.38
C ALA A 217 4.41 -3.32 -14.77
N HIS A 218 3.64 -3.63 -15.80
CA HIS A 218 3.94 -3.24 -17.18
C HIS A 218 3.20 -1.95 -17.51
N CYS A 219 3.92 -0.92 -17.97
CA CYS A 219 3.34 0.39 -18.28
C CYS A 219 3.26 0.60 -19.80
N PHE A 220 2.10 1.06 -20.28
CA PHE A 220 1.83 1.35 -21.67
C PHE A 220 1.28 2.74 -21.87
N VAL A 221 1.66 3.38 -22.97
CA VAL A 221 1.01 4.56 -23.51
C VAL A 221 0.13 4.13 -24.67
N LEU A 222 -1.14 4.48 -24.60
CA LEU A 222 -2.14 4.21 -25.62
C LEU A 222 -2.60 5.54 -26.23
N PRO A 223 -2.11 5.95 -27.42
CA PRO A 223 -2.60 7.12 -28.11
C PRO A 223 -4.13 7.10 -28.27
N ALA A 224 -4.74 8.27 -28.38
CA ALA A 224 -6.21 8.40 -28.42
C ALA A 224 -6.85 7.54 -29.52
N ASP A 225 -6.23 7.43 -30.68
CA ASP A 225 -6.73 6.65 -31.82
C ASP A 225 -6.85 5.15 -31.53
N PHE A 226 -5.99 4.60 -30.67
CA PHE A 226 -6.00 3.17 -30.33
C PHE A 226 -6.94 2.82 -29.17
N THR A 227 -7.55 3.81 -28.49
CA THR A 227 -8.48 3.56 -27.37
C THR A 227 -9.73 2.81 -27.83
N TYR A 228 -10.16 3.04 -29.05
CA TYR A 228 -11.31 2.34 -29.66
C TYR A 228 -11.02 0.86 -29.91
N GLY A 229 -9.78 0.50 -30.28
CA GLY A 229 -9.38 -0.90 -30.42
C GLY A 229 -9.50 -1.67 -29.11
N LEU A 230 -9.06 -1.08 -28.01
CA LEU A 230 -9.25 -1.64 -26.67
C LEU A 230 -10.74 -1.80 -26.31
N SER A 231 -11.58 -0.80 -26.69
CA SER A 231 -13.02 -0.85 -26.48
C SER A 231 -13.71 -1.92 -27.32
N ASN A 232 -13.26 -2.14 -28.54
CA ASN A 232 -13.80 -3.20 -29.41
C ASN A 232 -13.48 -4.59 -28.85
N ALA A 233 -12.31 -4.78 -28.25
CA ALA A 233 -11.90 -6.05 -27.66
C ALA A 233 -12.65 -6.36 -26.35
N PHE A 234 -12.76 -5.39 -25.43
CA PHE A 234 -13.22 -5.66 -24.05
C PHE A 234 -14.49 -4.92 -23.65
N GLY A 235 -15.03 -4.10 -24.53
CA GLY A 235 -16.18 -3.24 -24.26
C GLY A 235 -15.81 -1.93 -23.56
N LYS A 236 -16.64 -0.91 -23.78
CA LYS A 236 -16.41 0.47 -23.34
C LYS A 236 -16.15 0.60 -21.83
N VAL A 237 -16.86 -0.17 -21.00
CA VAL A 237 -16.76 -0.10 -19.54
C VAL A 237 -15.45 -0.64 -18.99
N ARG A 238 -14.72 -1.46 -19.78
CA ARG A 238 -13.41 -2.03 -19.41
C ARG A 238 -12.25 -1.31 -20.08
N SER A 239 -12.52 -0.33 -20.90
CA SER A 239 -11.52 0.45 -21.63
C SER A 239 -11.09 1.70 -20.87
N VAL A 240 -10.14 2.43 -21.44
CA VAL A 240 -9.63 3.72 -20.94
C VAL A 240 -9.63 4.72 -22.09
N PHE A 241 -10.07 5.96 -21.83
CA PHE A 241 -10.27 7.01 -22.82
C PHE A 241 -9.88 8.38 -22.26
N HIS A 242 -9.74 9.37 -23.14
CA HIS A 242 -9.70 10.80 -22.83
C HIS A 242 -8.67 11.17 -21.77
N GLY A 243 -7.44 10.68 -21.91
CA GLY A 243 -6.36 10.96 -20.98
C GLY A 243 -6.46 10.21 -19.65
N GLY A 244 -7.38 9.26 -19.53
CA GLY A 244 -7.53 8.44 -18.33
C GLY A 244 -6.38 7.44 -18.15
N VAL A 245 -6.27 6.90 -16.95
CA VAL A 245 -5.32 5.86 -16.60
C VAL A 245 -6.05 4.69 -15.96
N ARG A 246 -5.74 3.47 -16.40
CA ARG A 246 -6.34 2.28 -15.83
C ARG A 246 -5.30 1.21 -15.53
N ILE A 247 -5.44 0.56 -14.38
CA ILE A 247 -4.63 -0.59 -14.01
C ILE A 247 -5.45 -1.87 -14.17
N TYR A 248 -4.93 -2.81 -14.96
CA TYR A 248 -5.53 -4.11 -15.23
C TYR A 248 -4.80 -5.18 -14.44
N LEU A 249 -5.45 -5.74 -13.43
CA LEU A 249 -4.88 -6.76 -12.57
C LEU A 249 -4.62 -8.06 -13.33
N PRO A 250 -3.70 -8.92 -12.89
CA PRO A 250 -3.53 -10.27 -13.42
C PRO A 250 -4.85 -11.05 -13.39
N GLY A 251 -5.10 -11.88 -14.41
CA GLY A 251 -6.36 -12.59 -14.58
C GLY A 251 -7.48 -11.77 -15.23
N PHE A 252 -7.18 -10.57 -15.74
CA PHE A 252 -8.12 -9.78 -16.55
C PHE A 252 -8.57 -10.55 -17.79
N SER A 253 -9.85 -10.44 -18.12
CA SER A 253 -10.47 -10.95 -19.34
C SER A 253 -11.62 -10.05 -19.77
N GLY A 254 -12.16 -10.27 -20.97
CA GLY A 254 -13.37 -9.60 -21.43
C GLY A 254 -14.62 -9.82 -20.57
N GLN A 255 -14.59 -10.73 -19.60
CA GLN A 255 -15.68 -11.00 -18.64
C GLN A 255 -15.40 -10.44 -17.25
N SER A 256 -14.22 -9.88 -17.00
CA SER A 256 -13.85 -9.31 -15.70
C SER A 256 -14.78 -8.19 -15.27
N ARG A 257 -15.00 -8.02 -13.98
CA ARG A 257 -15.78 -6.89 -13.45
C ARG A 257 -14.99 -5.60 -13.67
N PRO A 258 -15.59 -4.58 -14.29
CA PRO A 258 -14.87 -3.34 -14.60
C PRO A 258 -14.29 -2.63 -13.37
N LEU A 259 -14.92 -2.79 -12.20
CA LEU A 259 -14.55 -2.13 -10.95
C LEU A 259 -13.35 -2.77 -10.24
N ASP A 260 -13.02 -4.03 -10.55
CA ASP A 260 -11.84 -4.70 -10.01
C ASP A 260 -10.55 -4.10 -10.63
N HIS A 261 -10.68 -3.36 -11.72
CA HIS A 261 -9.60 -2.74 -12.48
C HIS A 261 -9.73 -1.22 -12.39
N ARG A 262 -9.02 -0.61 -11.44
CA ARG A 262 -9.18 0.80 -11.08
C ARG A 262 -8.93 1.72 -12.26
N LEU A 263 -9.87 2.63 -12.50
CA LEU A 263 -9.81 3.69 -13.52
C LEU A 263 -9.67 5.05 -12.84
N PHE A 264 -8.73 5.85 -13.33
CA PHE A 264 -8.60 7.28 -13.05
C PHE A 264 -9.07 8.04 -14.30
N VAL A 265 -10.07 8.89 -14.14
CA VAL A 265 -10.67 9.62 -15.26
C VAL A 265 -9.75 10.77 -15.67
N GLY A 266 -9.55 10.99 -16.97
CA GLY A 266 -8.63 11.99 -17.48
C GLY A 266 -8.91 13.42 -16.99
N ASP A 267 -10.18 13.78 -16.82
CA ASP A 267 -10.51 15.12 -16.32
C ASP A 267 -9.99 15.36 -14.89
N SER A 268 -9.94 14.35 -14.03
CA SER A 268 -9.32 14.46 -12.70
C SER A 268 -7.77 14.51 -12.74
N LEU A 269 -7.16 14.12 -13.86
CA LEU A 269 -5.71 14.12 -14.04
C LEU A 269 -5.19 15.45 -14.66
N LYS A 270 -6.08 16.39 -14.97
CA LYS A 270 -5.70 17.71 -15.46
C LYS A 270 -5.12 18.59 -14.34
N ASP A 271 -5.52 18.39 -13.09
CA ASP A 271 -4.95 19.07 -11.94
C ASP A 271 -3.79 18.30 -11.31
N ILE A 272 -3.00 18.99 -10.48
CA ILE A 272 -1.80 18.41 -9.84
C ILE A 272 -2.17 17.36 -8.81
N ALA A 273 -3.17 17.64 -7.95
CA ALA A 273 -3.57 16.75 -6.86
C ALA A 273 -4.12 15.42 -7.39
N GLY A 274 -4.93 15.47 -8.47
CA GLY A 274 -5.42 14.26 -9.13
C GLY A 274 -4.30 13.40 -9.72
N ARG A 275 -3.26 14.03 -10.30
CA ARG A 275 -2.08 13.29 -10.79
C ARG A 275 -1.30 12.64 -9.65
N GLU A 276 -0.99 13.38 -8.59
CA GLU A 276 -0.27 12.86 -7.43
C GLU A 276 -1.02 11.69 -6.78
N LEU A 277 -2.34 11.80 -6.61
CA LEU A 277 -3.18 10.72 -6.10
C LEU A 277 -3.17 9.48 -7.01
N CYS A 278 -3.25 9.68 -8.32
CA CYS A 278 -3.17 8.59 -9.30
C CYS A 278 -1.82 7.88 -9.20
N GLU A 279 -0.73 8.62 -9.23
CA GLU A 279 0.63 8.10 -9.19
C GLU A 279 0.93 7.33 -7.90
N SER A 280 0.57 7.90 -6.74
CA SER A 280 0.70 7.22 -5.45
C SER A 280 -0.14 5.94 -5.39
N SER A 281 -1.40 6.00 -5.83
CA SER A 281 -2.29 4.83 -5.88
C SER A 281 -1.76 3.72 -6.78
N LEU A 282 -1.18 4.05 -7.93
CA LEU A 282 -0.60 3.06 -8.85
C LEU A 282 0.61 2.37 -8.23
N ARG A 283 1.50 3.13 -7.55
CA ARG A 283 2.66 2.55 -6.84
C ARG A 283 2.23 1.63 -5.70
N GLN A 284 1.31 2.10 -4.84
CA GLN A 284 0.81 1.31 -3.72
C GLN A 284 0.10 0.03 -4.18
N LEU A 285 -0.77 0.13 -5.18
CA LEU A 285 -1.51 -1.02 -5.68
C LEU A 285 -0.57 -2.04 -6.35
N SER A 286 0.40 -1.60 -7.14
CA SER A 286 1.38 -2.49 -7.76
C SER A 286 2.25 -3.20 -6.73
N ALA A 287 2.72 -2.49 -5.69
CA ALA A 287 3.49 -3.06 -4.60
C ALA A 287 2.66 -4.09 -3.80
N ARG A 288 1.41 -3.74 -3.46
CA ARG A 288 0.49 -4.64 -2.76
C ARG A 288 0.22 -5.93 -3.53
N ILE A 289 -0.02 -5.84 -4.84
CA ILE A 289 -0.23 -7.02 -5.71
C ILE A 289 1.01 -7.91 -5.71
N SER A 290 2.21 -7.32 -5.65
CA SER A 290 3.46 -8.07 -5.63
C SER A 290 3.63 -8.92 -4.37
N LEU A 291 2.95 -8.59 -3.28
CA LEU A 291 2.96 -9.35 -2.03
C LEU A 291 1.99 -10.53 -2.03
N SER A 292 1.04 -10.60 -2.96
CA SER A 292 0.07 -11.68 -3.04
C SER A 292 0.77 -13.01 -3.37
N LYS A 293 0.69 -13.96 -2.43
CA LYS A 293 1.42 -15.25 -2.48
C LYS A 293 0.92 -16.21 -3.55
N THR A 294 -0.30 -16.05 -4.02
CA THR A 294 -0.93 -16.98 -4.95
C THR A 294 -0.18 -17.16 -6.27
N ARG A 295 0.78 -16.29 -6.58
CA ARG A 295 1.49 -16.30 -7.87
C ARG A 295 3.01 -16.35 -7.80
N LEU A 296 3.63 -16.01 -6.65
CA LEU A 296 5.08 -15.92 -6.50
C LEU A 296 5.63 -16.70 -5.30
N GLY A 297 4.77 -17.30 -4.46
CA GLY A 297 5.14 -17.81 -3.15
C GLY A 297 6.11 -18.99 -3.13
N ARG A 298 6.19 -19.79 -4.20
CA ARG A 298 7.09 -20.95 -4.29
C ARG A 298 8.47 -20.62 -4.89
N GLU A 299 8.61 -19.44 -5.50
CA GLU A 299 9.80 -19.06 -6.26
C GLU A 299 10.71 -18.11 -5.47
N ILE A 300 10.28 -17.67 -4.29
CA ILE A 300 11.04 -16.72 -3.48
C ILE A 300 11.87 -17.45 -2.44
N VAL A 301 13.18 -17.49 -2.67
CA VAL A 301 14.16 -17.92 -1.69
C VAL A 301 14.59 -16.71 -0.88
N THR A 302 14.46 -16.76 0.45
CA THR A 302 14.83 -15.65 1.33
C THR A 302 16.32 -15.70 1.68
N PHE A 303 16.90 -14.56 2.04
CA PHE A 303 18.29 -14.50 2.54
C PHE A 303 18.48 -15.40 3.74
N SER A 304 17.55 -15.38 4.70
CA SER A 304 17.61 -16.22 5.90
C SER A 304 17.61 -17.71 5.59
N SER A 305 16.86 -18.16 4.58
CA SER A 305 16.85 -19.57 4.15
C SER A 305 18.21 -19.99 3.60
N VAL A 306 18.84 -19.15 2.76
CA VAL A 306 20.17 -19.44 2.20
C VAL A 306 21.23 -19.45 3.32
N ARG A 307 21.21 -18.46 4.22
CA ARG A 307 22.13 -18.38 5.38
C ARG A 307 22.01 -19.59 6.28
N SER A 308 20.79 -20.01 6.63
CA SER A 308 20.55 -21.18 7.47
C SER A 308 21.03 -22.48 6.80
N ALA A 309 20.83 -22.62 5.49
CA ALA A 309 21.30 -23.78 4.73
C ALA A 309 22.84 -23.79 4.60
N ALA A 310 23.46 -22.64 4.36
CA ALA A 310 24.92 -22.50 4.32
C ALA A 310 25.55 -22.82 5.68
N SER A 311 24.97 -22.32 6.77
CA SER A 311 25.45 -22.62 8.14
C SER A 311 25.35 -24.11 8.47
N ARG A 312 24.27 -24.80 8.08
CA ARG A 312 24.13 -26.25 8.28
C ARG A 312 25.20 -27.05 7.50
N LYS A 313 25.52 -26.62 6.28
CA LYS A 313 26.55 -27.27 5.45
C LYS A 313 27.97 -27.03 6.00
N ALA A 314 28.19 -25.91 6.68
CA ALA A 314 29.48 -25.56 7.28
C ALA A 314 29.78 -26.29 8.60
N VAL A 315 28.78 -26.89 9.26
CA VAL A 315 28.97 -27.72 10.44
C VAL A 315 29.59 -29.05 9.99
N PRO A 316 30.84 -29.40 10.38
CA PRO A 316 31.43 -30.71 10.08
C PRO A 316 30.50 -31.80 10.63
N GLU A 317 30.36 -32.91 9.89
CA GLU A 317 29.75 -34.10 10.49
C GLU A 317 30.43 -34.38 11.85
N PRO A 318 29.67 -34.62 12.92
CA PRO A 318 30.26 -34.81 14.23
C PRO A 318 31.20 -36.00 14.15
N VAL A 319 32.48 -35.71 14.23
CA VAL A 319 33.49 -36.74 14.49
C VAL A 319 33.07 -37.40 15.78
N SER A 320 32.77 -38.69 15.77
CA SER A 320 32.35 -39.44 16.93
C SER A 320 33.34 -39.19 18.08
N PRO A 321 32.92 -38.61 19.20
CA PRO A 321 33.82 -38.38 20.31
C PRO A 321 34.19 -39.75 20.88
N MET A 322 35.47 -40.10 20.80
CA MET A 322 35.99 -41.24 21.56
C MET A 322 35.87 -40.89 23.05
N GLY A 323 34.89 -41.47 23.76
CA GLY A 323 34.82 -41.42 25.20
C GLY A 323 33.59 -40.81 25.86
N VAL A 324 32.48 -40.62 25.13
CA VAL A 324 31.17 -40.25 25.74
C VAL A 324 30.31 -41.50 25.91
N ASP A 325 29.71 -41.68 27.09
CA ASP A 325 28.83 -42.82 27.39
C ASP A 325 27.70 -42.89 26.35
N GLY A 326 27.51 -44.07 25.75
CA GLY A 326 26.53 -44.29 24.66
C GLY A 326 25.08 -43.98 25.05
N GLU A 327 24.75 -44.02 26.35
CA GLU A 327 23.42 -43.66 26.86
C GLU A 327 23.16 -42.15 26.80
N GLU A 328 24.18 -41.32 27.08
CA GLU A 328 24.04 -39.87 27.05
C GLU A 328 23.91 -39.34 25.61
N VAL A 329 24.64 -39.94 24.67
CA VAL A 329 24.49 -39.65 23.22
C VAL A 329 23.13 -40.07 22.69
N ALA A 330 22.60 -41.21 23.13
CA ALA A 330 21.26 -41.66 22.74
C ALA A 330 20.15 -40.75 23.29
N ALA A 331 20.27 -40.27 24.53
CA ALA A 331 19.34 -39.34 25.15
C ALA A 331 19.32 -37.99 24.42
N ILE A 332 20.50 -37.47 24.05
CA ILE A 332 20.61 -36.21 23.29
C ILE A 332 20.04 -36.35 21.89
N ARG A 333 20.22 -37.50 21.22
CA ARG A 333 19.60 -37.77 19.93
C ARG A 333 18.08 -37.77 20.01
N THR A 334 17.53 -38.48 21.02
CA THR A 334 16.08 -38.51 21.23
C THR A 334 15.51 -37.11 21.51
N GLN A 335 16.22 -36.24 22.22
CA GLN A 335 15.83 -34.85 22.44
C GLN A 335 15.91 -34.01 21.14
N LEU A 336 16.93 -34.24 20.33
CA LEU A 336 17.09 -33.57 19.03
C LEU A 336 15.95 -33.95 18.09
N ASP A 337 15.63 -35.25 17.97
CA ASP A 337 14.53 -35.73 17.13
C ASP A 337 13.18 -35.13 17.59
N ALA A 338 12.92 -35.09 18.92
CA ALA A 338 11.71 -34.46 19.45
C ALA A 338 11.64 -32.95 19.17
N MET A 339 12.77 -32.23 19.27
CA MET A 339 12.83 -30.80 18.94
C MET A 339 12.70 -30.54 17.43
N GLU A 340 13.17 -31.45 16.57
CA GLU A 340 12.96 -31.37 15.12
C GLU A 340 11.49 -31.60 14.74
N ASP A 341 10.80 -32.52 15.42
CA ASP A 341 9.37 -32.75 15.25
C ASP A 341 8.56 -31.52 15.70
N GLU A 342 8.84 -30.95 16.89
CA GLU A 342 8.21 -29.72 17.37
C GLU A 342 8.46 -28.53 16.43
N LEU A 343 9.67 -28.40 15.89
CA LEU A 343 10.02 -27.35 14.93
C LEU A 343 9.23 -27.53 13.61
N THR A 344 9.01 -28.77 13.19
CA THR A 344 8.27 -29.10 11.97
C THR A 344 6.79 -28.78 12.15
N GLU A 345 6.22 -29.11 13.30
CA GLU A 345 4.84 -28.75 13.65
C GLU A 345 4.66 -27.23 13.77
N ALA A 346 5.60 -26.53 14.43
CA ALA A 346 5.57 -25.07 14.55
C ALA A 346 5.63 -24.38 13.18
N LYS A 347 6.44 -24.89 12.25
CA LYS A 347 6.51 -24.37 10.87
C LYS A 347 5.19 -24.63 10.11
N ALA A 348 4.57 -25.78 10.29
CA ALA A 348 3.28 -26.09 9.68
C ALA A 348 2.16 -25.16 10.21
N TRP A 349 2.16 -24.87 11.51
CA TRP A 349 1.25 -23.90 12.12
C TRP A 349 1.50 -22.46 11.63
N GLU A 350 2.76 -22.06 11.50
CA GLU A 350 3.13 -20.74 10.96
C GLU A 350 2.64 -20.60 9.51
N GLU A 351 2.78 -21.65 8.69
CA GLU A 351 2.28 -21.68 7.32
C GLU A 351 0.75 -21.57 7.27
N GLN A 352 0.02 -22.29 8.14
CA GLN A 352 -1.44 -22.20 8.22
C GLN A 352 -1.92 -20.82 8.66
N LEU A 353 -1.31 -20.25 9.69
CA LEU A 353 -1.63 -18.88 10.15
C LEU A 353 -1.36 -17.84 9.08
N THR A 354 -0.28 -18.00 8.34
CA THR A 354 0.09 -17.11 7.25
C THR A 354 -0.93 -17.19 6.11
N ASN A 355 -1.35 -18.40 5.74
CA ASN A 355 -2.37 -18.60 4.70
C ASN A 355 -3.74 -18.02 5.11
N LEU A 356 -4.13 -18.19 6.37
CA LEU A 356 -5.36 -17.62 6.90
C LEU A 356 -5.32 -16.08 6.94
N HIS A 357 -4.18 -15.51 7.33
CA HIS A 357 -3.96 -14.07 7.31
C HIS A 357 -4.08 -13.51 5.90
N ASP A 358 -3.44 -14.17 4.93
CA ASP A 358 -3.45 -13.75 3.52
C ASP A 358 -4.88 -13.81 2.94
N GLU A 359 -5.66 -14.88 3.25
CA GLU A 359 -7.07 -14.97 2.86
C GLU A 359 -7.92 -13.84 3.47
N MET A 360 -7.70 -13.54 4.74
CA MET A 360 -8.44 -12.45 5.41
C MET A 360 -8.06 -11.07 4.84
N GLU A 361 -6.78 -10.87 4.52
CA GLU A 361 -6.31 -9.65 3.87
C GLU A 361 -6.90 -9.49 2.47
N GLU A 362 -6.94 -10.57 1.65
CA GLU A 362 -7.60 -10.54 0.34
C GLU A 362 -9.10 -10.21 0.43
N ARG A 363 -9.80 -10.79 1.40
CA ARG A 363 -11.22 -10.50 1.65
C ARG A 363 -11.44 -9.06 2.10
N ALA A 364 -10.57 -8.54 2.98
CA ALA A 364 -10.63 -7.16 3.42
C ALA A 364 -10.41 -6.19 2.25
N LEU A 365 -9.42 -6.47 1.40
CA LEU A 365 -9.11 -5.71 0.20
C LEU A 365 -10.26 -5.71 -0.81
N ALA A 366 -10.86 -6.87 -1.04
CA ALA A 366 -12.01 -6.99 -1.93
C ALA A 366 -13.22 -6.20 -1.39
N ALA A 367 -13.46 -6.26 -0.07
CA ALA A 367 -14.53 -5.50 0.58
C ALA A 367 -14.29 -4.00 0.53
N GLU A 368 -13.06 -3.51 0.77
CA GLU A 368 -12.69 -2.10 0.64
C GLU A 368 -12.85 -1.61 -0.81
N GLY A 369 -12.44 -2.41 -1.79
CA GLY A 369 -12.62 -2.11 -3.21
C GLY A 369 -14.09 -2.00 -3.59
N GLN A 370 -14.94 -2.90 -3.10
CA GLN A 370 -16.39 -2.86 -3.32
C GLN A 370 -17.03 -1.64 -2.66
N ALA A 371 -16.66 -1.33 -1.41
CA ALA A 371 -17.16 -0.16 -0.69
C ALA A 371 -16.76 1.14 -1.39
N SER A 372 -15.51 1.26 -1.82
CA SER A 372 -15.02 2.43 -2.58
C SER A 372 -15.75 2.61 -3.91
N SER A 373 -16.01 1.51 -4.62
CA SER A 373 -16.73 1.50 -5.89
C SER A 373 -18.22 1.87 -5.71
N ALA A 374 -18.85 1.37 -4.64
CA ALA A 374 -20.22 1.71 -4.31
C ALA A 374 -20.34 3.20 -3.92
N ALA A 375 -19.42 3.73 -3.12
CA ALA A 375 -19.37 5.14 -2.75
C ALA A 375 -19.23 6.05 -3.98
N PHE A 376 -18.35 5.70 -4.92
CA PHE A 376 -18.20 6.43 -6.18
C PHE A 376 -19.48 6.41 -7.02
N ARG A 377 -20.17 5.27 -7.11
CA ARG A 377 -21.43 5.16 -7.85
C ARG A 377 -22.55 5.96 -7.23
N ILE A 378 -22.63 5.97 -5.90
CA ILE A 378 -23.60 6.81 -5.16
C ILE A 378 -23.33 8.28 -5.45
N GLN A 379 -22.08 8.73 -5.41
CA GLN A 379 -21.67 10.10 -5.73
C GLN A 379 -22.05 10.48 -7.17
N GLN A 380 -21.82 9.59 -8.13
CA GLN A 380 -22.19 9.81 -9.53
C GLN A 380 -23.70 9.93 -9.72
N LEU A 381 -24.49 9.07 -9.07
CA LEU A 381 -25.96 9.12 -9.13
C LEU A 381 -26.51 10.40 -8.47
N GLN A 382 -25.92 10.83 -7.37
CA GLN A 382 -26.28 12.07 -6.70
C GLN A 382 -26.00 13.29 -7.59
N SER A 383 -24.83 13.35 -8.23
CA SER A 383 -24.50 14.43 -9.17
C SER A 383 -25.47 14.47 -10.38
N LEU A 384 -25.92 13.31 -10.83
CA LEU A 384 -26.93 13.22 -11.90
C LEU A 384 -28.33 13.71 -11.46
N LEU A 385 -28.71 13.44 -10.20
CA LEU A 385 -29.98 13.94 -9.62
C LEU A 385 -29.92 15.45 -9.43
N GLU A 386 -28.82 15.98 -8.90
CA GLU A 386 -28.57 17.42 -8.76
C GLU A 386 -28.62 18.13 -10.12
N ALA A 387 -28.01 17.55 -11.17
CA ALA A 387 -28.06 18.09 -12.54
C ALA A 387 -29.48 18.09 -13.16
N LYS A 388 -30.38 17.23 -12.68
CA LYS A 388 -31.79 17.20 -13.08
C LYS A 388 -32.68 18.15 -12.26
N GLY A 389 -32.11 18.90 -11.31
CA GLY A 389 -32.84 19.83 -10.46
C GLY A 389 -33.67 19.15 -9.36
N THR A 390 -33.44 17.87 -9.08
CA THR A 390 -34.08 17.17 -7.98
C THR A 390 -33.15 17.27 -6.77
N ASP A 391 -33.58 17.88 -5.67
CA ASP A 391 -32.82 17.89 -4.42
C ASP A 391 -32.87 16.47 -3.83
N PRO A 392 -31.75 15.75 -3.72
CA PRO A 392 -31.73 14.39 -3.19
C PRO A 392 -32.10 14.32 -1.70
N ASP A 393 -32.19 15.46 -1.02
CA ASP A 393 -32.44 15.57 0.41
C ASP A 393 -33.85 16.13 0.75
N GLU A 394 -34.70 16.40 -0.23
CA GLU A 394 -36.02 17.06 -0.06
C GLU A 394 -37.05 16.22 0.72
N ASP A 395 -36.90 14.89 0.78
CA ASP A 395 -37.78 13.96 1.52
C ASP A 395 -37.02 12.92 2.34
N VAL A 396 -35.93 13.32 3.04
CA VAL A 396 -35.15 12.38 3.85
C VAL A 396 -35.84 12.15 5.19
N GLU A 397 -36.29 10.92 5.44
CA GLU A 397 -36.77 10.47 6.73
C GLU A 397 -35.64 10.49 7.77
N LEU A 398 -35.81 11.33 8.80
CA LEU A 398 -34.77 11.53 9.82
C LEU A 398 -34.83 10.45 10.89
N PRO A 399 -33.69 9.96 11.41
CA PRO A 399 -33.66 8.99 12.50
C PRO A 399 -34.21 9.60 13.79
N THR A 400 -34.93 8.79 14.53
CA THR A 400 -35.55 9.18 15.79
C THR A 400 -34.79 8.72 17.02
N SER A 401 -33.86 7.77 16.83
CA SER A 401 -33.05 7.20 17.91
C SER A 401 -31.56 7.16 17.58
N TRP A 402 -30.71 7.16 18.64
CA TRP A 402 -29.25 7.03 18.47
C TRP A 402 -28.82 5.70 17.85
N SER A 403 -29.62 4.65 18.02
CA SER A 403 -29.35 3.34 17.42
C SER A 403 -29.45 3.34 15.89
N GLU A 404 -30.25 4.24 15.34
CA GLU A 404 -30.50 4.35 13.90
C GLU A 404 -29.48 5.25 13.20
N ILE A 405 -28.86 6.21 13.93
CA ILE A 405 -28.00 7.25 13.31
C ILE A 405 -26.83 6.62 12.53
N GLY A 406 -26.22 5.57 13.04
CA GLY A 406 -25.07 4.93 12.39
C GLY A 406 -25.43 4.39 11.00
N ASP A 407 -26.47 3.57 10.94
CA ASP A 407 -26.96 2.95 9.72
C ASP A 407 -27.56 3.99 8.76
N TRP A 408 -28.26 5.00 9.32
CA TRP A 408 -28.79 6.10 8.54
C TRP A 408 -27.69 6.89 7.82
N ILE A 409 -26.58 7.21 8.50
CA ILE A 409 -25.42 7.85 7.87
C ILE A 409 -24.85 6.99 6.76
N ASP A 410 -24.66 5.70 7.00
CA ASP A 410 -24.08 4.77 6.02
C ASP A 410 -24.97 4.62 4.77
N ILE A 411 -26.28 4.73 4.91
CA ILE A 411 -27.23 4.57 3.81
C ILE A 411 -27.50 5.91 3.11
N ARG A 412 -27.78 6.97 3.88
CA ARG A 412 -28.28 8.24 3.35
C ARG A 412 -27.19 9.26 3.04
N LEU A 413 -26.11 9.25 3.82
CA LEU A 413 -25.00 10.19 3.66
C LEU A 413 -23.74 9.54 3.06
N ALA A 414 -23.85 8.31 2.60
CA ALA A 414 -22.77 7.57 1.96
C ALA A 414 -22.09 8.39 0.84
N GLY A 415 -20.76 8.39 0.82
CA GLY A 415 -19.97 9.14 -0.18
C GLY A 415 -19.91 10.64 0.06
N ARG A 416 -20.68 11.20 1.01
CA ARG A 416 -20.72 12.63 1.35
C ARG A 416 -20.14 12.92 2.73
N LEU A 417 -20.41 12.04 3.69
CA LEU A 417 -19.98 12.17 5.08
C LEU A 417 -19.59 10.82 5.64
N VAL A 418 -18.54 10.78 6.45
CA VAL A 418 -18.06 9.56 7.11
C VAL A 418 -17.74 9.85 8.59
N LEU A 419 -17.98 8.86 9.45
CA LEU A 419 -17.59 8.90 10.85
C LEU A 419 -16.27 8.15 11.05
N VAL A 420 -15.31 8.75 11.74
CA VAL A 420 -14.13 7.98 12.19
C VAL A 420 -14.57 6.88 13.19
N PRO A 421 -13.79 5.79 13.37
CA PRO A 421 -14.17 4.69 14.26
C PRO A 421 -14.44 5.12 15.70
N SER A 422 -13.75 6.14 16.22
CA SER A 422 -13.99 6.71 17.55
C SER A 422 -15.34 7.41 17.65
N ALA A 423 -15.69 8.22 16.64
CA ALA A 423 -16.98 8.90 16.54
C ALA A 423 -18.13 7.89 16.45
N ARG A 424 -17.98 6.84 15.64
CA ARG A 424 -18.98 5.76 15.53
C ARG A 424 -19.20 5.03 16.87
N ARG A 425 -18.14 4.76 17.63
CA ARG A 425 -18.28 4.16 18.97
C ARG A 425 -18.98 5.07 19.97
N SER A 426 -18.83 6.38 19.84
CA SER A 426 -19.48 7.37 20.71
C SER A 426 -21.01 7.41 20.57
N LEU A 427 -21.55 7.04 19.40
CA LEU A 427 -23.01 6.94 19.18
C LEU A 427 -23.69 6.02 20.20
N LYS A 428 -23.05 4.89 20.56
CA LYS A 428 -23.60 3.93 21.53
C LYS A 428 -23.70 4.47 22.96
N LYS A 429 -22.98 5.55 23.28
CA LYS A 429 -22.94 6.17 24.60
C LYS A 429 -23.52 7.59 24.60
N ALA A 430 -24.11 8.00 23.49
CA ALA A 430 -24.66 9.33 23.30
C ALA A 430 -25.82 9.59 24.25
N LYS A 431 -25.84 10.77 24.89
CA LYS A 431 -26.84 11.18 25.87
C LYS A 431 -27.62 12.42 25.43
N PHE A 432 -27.24 13.07 24.36
CA PHE A 432 -27.92 14.25 23.84
C PHE A 432 -29.33 13.88 23.40
N GLU A 433 -30.32 14.68 23.84
CA GLU A 433 -31.75 14.28 23.76
C GLU A 433 -32.36 14.55 22.38
N ASP A 434 -31.91 15.59 21.68
CA ASP A 434 -32.47 15.96 20.37
C ASP A 434 -31.69 15.27 19.20
N VAL A 435 -32.08 14.03 18.92
CA VAL A 435 -31.53 13.23 17.83
C VAL A 435 -31.82 13.86 16.48
N SER A 436 -32.98 14.50 16.32
CA SER A 436 -33.37 15.18 15.06
C SER A 436 -32.44 16.35 14.73
N ALA A 437 -32.04 17.15 15.74
CA ALA A 437 -31.07 18.24 15.54
C ALA A 437 -29.70 17.71 15.09
N VAL A 438 -29.28 16.56 15.61
CA VAL A 438 -28.04 15.89 15.16
C VAL A 438 -28.16 15.46 13.70
N ALA A 439 -29.25 14.78 13.34
CA ALA A 439 -29.47 14.30 11.97
C ALA A 439 -29.53 15.46 10.97
N LYS A 440 -30.25 16.54 11.27
CA LYS A 440 -30.30 17.76 10.45
C LYS A 440 -28.92 18.41 10.30
N SER A 441 -28.13 18.44 11.38
CA SER A 441 -26.77 18.97 11.34
C SER A 441 -25.85 18.15 10.43
N LEU A 442 -25.94 16.82 10.50
CA LEU A 442 -25.18 15.90 9.63
C LEU A 442 -25.62 16.01 8.17
N LEU A 443 -26.92 16.20 7.92
CA LEU A 443 -27.46 16.43 6.57
C LEU A 443 -26.92 17.74 5.99
N TRP A 444 -26.94 18.84 6.75
CA TRP A 444 -26.36 20.12 6.34
C TRP A 444 -24.85 19.99 6.04
N LEU A 445 -24.11 19.25 6.86
CA LEU A 445 -22.69 18.99 6.62
C LEU A 445 -22.47 18.22 5.29
N ALA A 446 -23.29 17.20 5.05
CA ALA A 446 -23.21 16.36 3.86
C ALA A 446 -23.68 17.07 2.57
N ALA A 447 -24.55 18.06 2.67
CA ALA A 447 -25.12 18.81 1.56
C ALA A 447 -24.43 20.18 1.39
N ASP A 448 -24.89 21.20 2.14
CA ASP A 448 -24.46 22.59 1.93
C ASP A 448 -22.98 22.84 2.25
N CYS A 449 -22.49 22.34 3.38
CA CYS A 449 -21.10 22.50 3.77
C CYS A 449 -20.16 21.82 2.75
N ARG A 450 -20.48 20.59 2.36
CA ARG A 450 -19.72 19.84 1.36
C ARG A 450 -19.73 20.53 -0.01
N ARG A 451 -20.89 20.97 -0.50
CA ARG A 451 -21.04 21.67 -1.78
C ARG A 451 -20.13 22.90 -1.87
N ARG A 452 -20.07 23.71 -0.81
CA ARG A 452 -19.18 24.90 -0.73
C ARG A 452 -17.71 24.53 -0.77
N ARG A 453 -17.33 23.43 -0.13
CA ARG A 453 -15.95 22.93 -0.15
C ARG A 453 -15.52 22.44 -1.53
N ILE A 454 -16.43 21.81 -2.29
CA ILE A 454 -16.17 21.33 -3.65
C ILE A 454 -16.12 22.48 -4.65
N SER A 455 -17.06 23.44 -4.57
CA SER A 455 -17.16 24.53 -5.54
C SER A 455 -16.05 25.59 -5.43
N GLY A 456 -15.23 25.56 -4.37
CA GLY A 456 -14.11 26.49 -4.17
C GLY A 456 -14.50 27.96 -4.01
N GLY A 457 -15.78 28.27 -3.95
CA GLY A 457 -16.32 29.64 -4.03
C GLY A 457 -16.90 30.18 -2.72
N GLY A 458 -16.85 29.46 -1.62
CA GLY A 458 -17.43 29.89 -0.36
C GLY A 458 -16.54 29.57 0.83
N SER A 459 -16.10 30.62 1.55
CA SER A 459 -15.58 30.44 2.91
C SER A 459 -16.65 29.73 3.74
N VAL A 460 -16.35 28.56 4.31
CA VAL A 460 -17.17 27.97 5.37
C VAL A 460 -17.04 28.91 6.55
N GLY A 461 -18.05 29.74 6.75
CA GLY A 461 -18.08 30.76 7.78
C GLY A 461 -18.80 30.31 9.05
N GLU A 462 -18.76 31.13 10.08
CA GLU A 462 -19.64 30.97 11.24
C GLU A 462 -21.06 31.39 10.82
N GLU A 463 -21.97 30.40 10.74
CA GLU A 463 -23.35 30.63 10.31
C GLU A 463 -24.35 29.76 11.08
N PRO A 464 -25.61 30.22 11.22
CA PRO A 464 -26.68 29.41 11.75
C PRO A 464 -27.05 28.31 10.75
N ILE A 465 -27.24 27.07 11.25
CA ILE A 465 -27.72 25.92 10.47
C ILE A 465 -29.23 25.78 10.66
N MET A 466 -29.68 25.92 11.90
CA MET A 466 -31.09 25.91 12.31
C MET A 466 -31.23 26.68 13.63
N GLU A 467 -32.47 26.84 14.11
CA GLU A 467 -32.72 27.52 15.39
C GLU A 467 -31.89 26.93 16.52
N GLY A 468 -31.06 27.74 17.14
CA GLY A 468 -30.19 27.35 18.25
C GLY A 468 -28.96 26.52 17.89
N VAL A 469 -28.74 26.19 16.61
CA VAL A 469 -27.57 25.42 16.16
C VAL A 469 -26.81 26.17 15.06
N ARG A 470 -25.50 26.24 15.19
CA ARG A 470 -24.64 26.95 14.24
C ARG A 470 -23.34 26.20 13.93
N ASN A 471 -22.80 26.44 12.77
CA ASN A 471 -21.41 26.12 12.44
C ASN A 471 -20.48 27.17 13.03
N ALA A 472 -19.33 26.74 13.56
CA ALA A 472 -18.33 27.66 14.12
C ALA A 472 -16.93 27.05 14.05
N SER A 473 -15.91 27.93 14.00
CA SER A 473 -14.53 27.53 14.17
C SER A 473 -14.26 26.97 15.56
N CYS A 474 -13.44 25.93 15.67
CA CYS A 474 -13.07 25.33 16.96
C CYS A 474 -12.20 26.23 17.83
N GLY A 475 -11.46 27.21 17.24
CA GLY A 475 -10.54 28.06 18.00
C GLY A 475 -9.51 27.21 18.75
N GLY A 476 -9.46 27.36 20.09
CA GLY A 476 -8.56 26.59 20.96
C GLY A 476 -8.92 25.11 21.14
N ASP A 477 -10.13 24.69 20.76
CA ASP A 477 -10.61 23.30 20.85
C ASP A 477 -10.29 22.46 19.60
N THR A 478 -9.43 22.95 18.73
CA THR A 478 -8.95 22.22 17.56
C THR A 478 -8.09 21.03 17.99
N PHE A 479 -8.28 19.87 17.37
CA PHE A 479 -7.47 18.68 17.63
C PHE A 479 -7.20 17.88 16.35
N ASP A 480 -6.12 17.11 16.38
CA ASP A 480 -5.74 16.23 15.29
C ASP A 480 -6.43 14.86 15.47
N PHE A 481 -6.82 14.27 14.36
CA PHE A 481 -7.39 12.92 14.31
C PHE A 481 -6.89 12.19 13.07
N GLU A 482 -7.07 10.88 13.04
CA GLU A 482 -6.63 10.05 11.94
C GLU A 482 -7.82 9.52 11.15
N HIS A 483 -7.70 9.57 9.82
CA HIS A 483 -8.66 9.00 8.89
C HIS A 483 -7.93 8.38 7.70
N GLN A 484 -8.14 7.08 7.45
CA GLN A 484 -7.51 6.33 6.35
C GLN A 484 -5.97 6.47 6.30
N GLY A 485 -5.31 6.47 7.48
CA GLY A 485 -3.86 6.62 7.59
C GLY A 485 -3.34 8.04 7.36
N GLN A 486 -4.23 9.03 7.23
CA GLN A 486 -3.86 10.45 7.09
C GLN A 486 -4.21 11.22 8.37
N LYS A 487 -3.28 12.09 8.78
CA LYS A 487 -3.49 13.01 9.88
C LYS A 487 -4.33 14.17 9.40
N MET A 488 -5.51 14.35 9.99
CA MET A 488 -6.45 15.40 9.68
C MET A 488 -6.69 16.28 10.91
N LYS A 489 -7.22 17.47 10.68
CA LYS A 489 -7.51 18.44 11.73
C LYS A 489 -9.01 18.69 11.85
N ALA A 490 -9.55 18.58 13.04
CA ALA A 490 -10.90 19.04 13.36
C ALA A 490 -10.82 20.53 13.74
N ASP A 491 -10.96 21.39 12.76
CA ASP A 491 -10.89 22.86 12.89
C ASP A 491 -12.25 23.54 12.93
N TRP A 492 -13.30 22.80 12.61
CA TRP A 492 -14.69 23.24 12.63
C TRP A 492 -15.58 22.34 13.47
N HIS A 493 -16.61 22.92 14.06
CA HIS A 493 -17.65 22.15 14.73
C HIS A 493 -19.04 22.75 14.53
N VAL A 494 -20.04 21.88 14.51
CA VAL A 494 -21.44 22.27 14.69
C VAL A 494 -21.74 22.28 16.18
N LYS A 495 -22.34 23.36 16.69
CA LYS A 495 -22.66 23.52 18.10
C LYS A 495 -24.03 24.13 18.32
N ASN A 496 -24.72 23.71 19.38
CA ASN A 496 -25.85 24.45 19.92
C ASN A 496 -25.40 25.60 20.81
N GLY A 497 -26.25 26.59 20.99
CA GLY A 497 -25.94 27.76 21.82
C GLY A 497 -25.73 27.44 23.30
N GLY A 498 -24.90 28.28 23.95
CA GLY A 498 -24.65 28.16 25.41
C GLY A 498 -23.39 27.37 25.77
N ASN A 499 -22.78 27.75 26.89
CA ASN A 499 -21.56 27.15 27.42
C ASN A 499 -21.91 25.99 28.37
N THR A 500 -22.86 25.13 27.99
CA THR A 500 -23.28 24.00 28.83
C THR A 500 -22.40 22.79 28.60
N HIS A 501 -21.91 22.19 29.68
CA HIS A 501 -21.18 20.93 29.67
C HIS A 501 -22.09 19.71 29.95
N ASP A 502 -23.41 19.91 30.10
CA ASP A 502 -24.37 18.83 30.31
C ASP A 502 -24.46 17.97 29.02
N PRO A 503 -24.06 16.69 29.05
CA PRO A 503 -24.08 15.81 27.91
C PRO A 503 -25.46 15.61 27.27
N LYS A 504 -26.54 15.87 27.99
CA LYS A 504 -27.93 15.77 27.51
C LYS A 504 -28.33 16.97 26.65
N ARG A 505 -27.72 18.12 26.91
CA ARG A 505 -28.09 19.41 26.34
C ARG A 505 -26.98 20.04 25.49
N CYS A 506 -25.77 19.51 25.51
CA CYS A 506 -24.63 20.01 24.76
C CYS A 506 -24.48 19.23 23.47
N LEU A 507 -24.59 19.92 22.33
CA LEU A 507 -24.28 19.39 21.01
C LEU A 507 -22.93 19.94 20.53
N ARG A 508 -22.04 19.03 20.15
CA ARG A 508 -20.77 19.33 19.45
C ARG A 508 -20.52 18.23 18.43
N ILE A 509 -20.42 18.61 17.13
CA ILE A 509 -20.03 17.72 16.04
C ILE A 509 -18.75 18.28 15.45
N TYR A 510 -17.62 17.70 15.81
CA TYR A 510 -16.31 18.09 15.32
C TYR A 510 -16.00 17.42 14.00
N TYR A 511 -15.55 18.18 13.00
CA TYR A 511 -15.34 17.63 11.68
C TYR A 511 -14.14 18.29 10.96
N GLY A 512 -13.59 17.56 9.98
CA GLY A 512 -12.62 18.03 9.02
C GLY A 512 -13.10 17.79 7.58
N TRP A 513 -12.37 18.31 6.63
CA TRP A 513 -12.60 18.11 5.20
C TRP A 513 -11.51 17.22 4.60
N ASP A 514 -11.90 16.16 3.93
CA ASP A 514 -10.98 15.35 3.12
C ASP A 514 -11.14 15.72 1.62
N PRO A 515 -10.17 16.43 1.05
CA PRO A 515 -10.21 16.80 -0.36
C PRO A 515 -10.04 15.60 -1.30
N ASN A 516 -9.41 14.51 -0.85
CA ASN A 516 -9.14 13.33 -1.67
C ASN A 516 -10.41 12.51 -1.94
N SER A 517 -11.19 12.27 -0.89
CA SER A 517 -12.49 11.59 -1.02
C SER A 517 -13.65 12.55 -1.26
N THR A 518 -13.42 13.88 -1.21
CA THR A 518 -14.44 14.94 -1.24
C THR A 518 -15.53 14.71 -0.20
N GLN A 519 -15.14 14.30 1.02
CA GLN A 519 -16.06 13.96 2.11
C GLN A 519 -15.84 14.85 3.33
N ILE A 520 -16.91 15.05 4.08
CA ILE A 520 -16.84 15.57 5.45
C ILE A 520 -16.50 14.38 6.37
N VAL A 521 -15.44 14.53 7.14
CA VAL A 521 -15.01 13.51 8.10
C VAL A 521 -15.33 13.97 9.51
N VAL A 522 -16.28 13.29 10.15
CA VAL A 522 -16.68 13.62 11.54
C VAL A 522 -15.76 12.91 12.52
N ALA A 523 -15.00 13.70 13.26
CA ALA A 523 -14.00 13.24 14.21
C ALA A 523 -14.60 12.86 15.59
N SER A 524 -15.62 13.60 16.03
CA SER A 524 -16.30 13.36 17.31
C SER A 524 -17.70 13.96 17.33
N LEU A 525 -18.66 13.25 17.97
CA LEU A 525 -20.03 13.68 18.29
C LEU A 525 -20.62 12.83 19.43
N PRO A 526 -21.69 13.23 20.13
CA PRO A 526 -22.32 14.55 20.12
C PRO A 526 -21.78 15.48 21.22
N ALA A 527 -20.85 15.01 22.05
CA ALA A 527 -20.39 15.68 23.25
C ALA A 527 -19.13 16.53 23.02
N HIS A 528 -18.88 17.45 23.95
CA HIS A 528 -17.64 18.21 23.97
C HIS A 528 -16.43 17.30 24.17
N VAL A 529 -15.38 17.47 23.37
CA VAL A 529 -14.10 16.76 23.52
C VAL A 529 -13.27 17.52 24.55
N LYS A 530 -12.73 16.81 25.53
CA LYS A 530 -11.73 17.38 26.45
C LYS A 530 -10.44 17.60 25.68
N THR A 531 -10.17 18.81 25.27
CA THR A 531 -8.89 19.26 24.71
C THR A 531 -8.03 19.85 25.83
N GLY A 532 -6.71 19.89 25.66
CA GLY A 532 -5.80 20.42 26.69
C GLY A 532 -5.99 21.91 27.01
N ALA A 533 -6.96 22.59 26.37
CA ALA A 533 -7.33 23.98 26.59
C ALA A 533 -8.66 24.12 27.40
N SER A 534 -9.32 23.02 27.78
CA SER A 534 -10.55 22.99 28.53
C SER A 534 -10.41 22.25 29.87
#